data_ad2a6d02b91cbdd324f12ef74a8be138
#
_entry.id   ad2a6d02b91cbdd324f12ef74a8be138
#
_cell.length_a   1.000
_cell.length_b   1.000
_cell.length_c   1.000
_cell.angle_alpha   90.00
_cell.angle_beta   90.00
_cell.angle_gamma   90.00
#
_symmetry.space_group_name_H-M   'P 1'
#
loop_
_entity.id
_entity.type
_entity.pdbx_description
1 polymer ?
#
loop_
_entity_poly.entity_id
_entity_poly.type
_entity_poly.pdbx_seq_one_letter_code
_entity_poly.pdbx_strand_id
1 'polypeptide(L)'
;MKKRLLAGLLVLCMVLALGLTACKTTGTTTTTPAAEDDATTTTAAEGGDETTTAAEGGEDETTAAEAGAPATWENLSWEKDTSPVTFSCYIDYDWYAVDTWGEDEVSKEITRLTGVSLEVTKGSDRAVLSTHLAAQELSDIVFTDNLPQRFEDPDVCYRWDELIQEHCPEFWDLVDPLEKINNQAADGHVYTFKTHYKDEADYNDENAVGNFTNATISYRADIADKLGIATPFKSVEDLEAAFYTVKEKAADVGVQIVFNMHPSWSEILSYAMGCPQNNAQWDEESKSIKLRFRDEKWLEYYKLLNKWYRDGILASDYLGVRPEDFFSRNESNVSFAASYNWGYAKSLNQKLRDNGAGGKYDDLSQPVWHIMQSDITYKGVVGLDEVSYDYGTGWSSCFISTNCENPGRAICYMEFLKSPQGDQLTQWGIEGVHFDLVDGLPVNREDFMARPAEERASTYTGRGPWYFQGSDRYEGIPNGPASVLNAADEWAKYDAEQDYQDRLIKKAACYKDKNPAMSFARVESDDDEMAMYTKITDQWTKSTAAMITADSEAAVEAAWNEFQTYMENEGGAAVEAKMTSRYVENLKRYQAEGYFTDIVVD
;
A
#
# COMPACT_ATOMS: atom_id res chain seq x y z
N MET A 1 13.04 -39.91 35.22
CA MET A 1 12.16 -40.76 34.39
C MET A 1 10.97 -40.01 33.77
N LYS A 2 10.44 -38.92 34.32
CA LYS A 2 9.30 -38.19 33.73
C LYS A 2 9.59 -37.32 32.49
N LYS A 3 10.83 -36.95 32.21
CA LYS A 3 11.22 -36.15 31.04
C LYS A 3 11.47 -36.95 29.76
N ARG A 4 11.55 -38.29 29.84
CA ARG A 4 11.74 -39.17 28.68
C ARG A 4 10.43 -39.74 28.13
N LEU A 5 9.31 -39.64 28.88
CA LEU A 5 7.99 -40.07 28.41
C LEU A 5 7.29 -38.98 27.56
N LEU A 6 7.60 -37.68 27.76
CA LEU A 6 6.99 -36.60 26.98
C LEU A 6 7.58 -36.48 25.56
N ALA A 7 8.86 -36.82 25.38
CA ALA A 7 9.50 -36.82 24.07
C ALA A 7 9.03 -37.98 23.16
N GLY A 8 8.60 -39.10 23.75
CA GLY A 8 8.06 -40.23 22.99
C GLY A 8 6.63 -40.04 22.46
N LEU A 9 5.84 -39.18 23.13
CA LEU A 9 4.47 -38.90 22.70
C LEU A 9 4.39 -37.87 21.56
N LEU A 10 5.35 -36.94 21.48
CA LEU A 10 5.40 -35.94 20.39
C LEU A 10 5.87 -36.55 19.05
N VAL A 11 6.72 -37.59 19.08
CA VAL A 11 7.17 -38.28 17.87
C VAL A 11 6.10 -39.21 17.31
N LEU A 12 5.19 -39.71 18.13
CA LEU A 12 4.11 -40.58 17.68
C LEU A 12 2.95 -39.81 17.02
N CYS A 13 2.77 -38.53 17.34
CA CYS A 13 1.77 -37.67 16.70
C CYS A 13 2.20 -37.16 15.31
N MET A 14 3.49 -37.10 15.01
CA MET A 14 4.00 -36.68 13.69
C MET A 14 4.03 -37.78 12.62
N VAL A 15 3.89 -39.04 12.97
CA VAL A 15 3.93 -40.14 12.02
C VAL A 15 2.54 -40.58 11.50
N LEU A 16 1.45 -40.05 12.10
CA LEU A 16 0.07 -40.39 11.74
C LEU A 16 -0.60 -39.38 10.77
N ALA A 17 0.10 -38.34 10.33
CA ALA A 17 -0.43 -37.32 9.42
C ALA A 17 0.01 -37.47 7.94
N LEU A 18 0.73 -38.54 7.58
CA LEU A 18 1.26 -38.76 6.20
C LEU A 18 0.69 -40.01 5.53
N GLY A 19 -0.60 -40.17 5.51
CA GLY A 19 -1.20 -41.26 4.79
C GLY A 19 -2.66 -41.06 4.51
N LEU A 20 -3.00 -40.34 3.46
CA LEU A 20 -4.23 -40.50 2.66
C LEU A 20 -4.34 -39.34 1.67
N THR A 21 -3.85 -39.53 0.44
CA THR A 21 -4.62 -39.22 -0.77
C THR A 21 -3.81 -39.59 -2.02
N ALA A 22 -4.16 -40.68 -2.58
CA ALA A 22 -3.89 -40.97 -3.98
C ALA A 22 -5.18 -41.51 -4.58
N CYS A 23 -5.77 -40.77 -5.50
CA CYS A 23 -6.63 -41.40 -6.52
C CYS A 23 -6.61 -40.54 -7.80
N LYS A 24 -6.13 -41.18 -8.82
CA LYS A 24 -6.14 -40.82 -10.25
C LYS A 24 -7.56 -40.71 -10.80
N THR A 25 -7.75 -39.88 -11.81
CA THR A 25 -8.50 -40.28 -13.01
C THR A 25 -7.99 -39.56 -14.26
N THR A 26 -7.69 -40.38 -15.18
CA THR A 26 -7.37 -40.32 -16.60
C THR A 26 -8.28 -39.41 -17.47
N GLY A 27 -7.73 -38.67 -18.31
CA GLY A 27 -7.59 -38.35 -19.66
C GLY A 27 -8.73 -38.57 -20.65
N THR A 28 -8.85 -37.69 -21.61
CA THR A 28 -9.04 -38.02 -23.03
C THR A 28 -8.81 -36.77 -23.89
N THR A 29 -7.88 -36.90 -24.79
CA THR A 29 -7.58 -36.10 -25.97
C THR A 29 -8.70 -36.13 -27.00
N THR A 30 -8.95 -35.03 -27.71
CA THR A 30 -9.33 -35.08 -29.12
C THR A 30 -8.94 -33.81 -29.89
N THR A 31 -8.20 -34.02 -30.87
CA THR A 31 -7.63 -33.37 -32.04
C THR A 31 -8.48 -32.33 -32.79
N THR A 32 -7.72 -31.37 -33.32
CA THR A 32 -7.91 -30.36 -34.39
C THR A 32 -8.57 -30.92 -35.68
N PRO A 33 -9.05 -30.05 -36.61
CA PRO A 33 -8.15 -29.50 -37.61
C PRO A 33 -8.40 -28.06 -38.09
N ALA A 34 -7.37 -27.55 -38.77
CA ALA A 34 -7.22 -26.26 -39.40
C ALA A 34 -7.87 -26.16 -40.81
N ALA A 35 -8.05 -24.94 -41.28
CA ALA A 35 -7.94 -24.44 -42.68
C ALA A 35 -8.05 -22.91 -42.61
N GLU A 36 -7.05 -22.17 -42.97
CA GLU A 36 -6.53 -21.72 -44.27
C GLU A 36 -7.31 -20.56 -44.90
N ASP A 37 -6.52 -19.46 -45.06
CA ASP A 37 -6.42 -18.45 -46.12
C ASP A 37 -7.60 -17.50 -46.41
N ASP A 38 -7.37 -16.20 -46.48
CA ASP A 38 -6.78 -15.53 -47.65
C ASP A 38 -6.64 -14.00 -47.44
N ALA A 39 -5.60 -13.45 -48.00
CA ALA A 39 -5.21 -12.06 -48.01
C ALA A 39 -6.06 -11.18 -48.95
N THR A 40 -6.14 -9.90 -48.68
CA THR A 40 -5.98 -8.88 -49.76
C THR A 40 -5.72 -7.45 -49.21
N THR A 41 -4.64 -6.92 -49.65
CA THR A 41 -4.12 -5.57 -49.83
C THR A 41 -5.10 -4.50 -50.35
N THR A 42 -4.90 -3.23 -49.96
CA THR A 42 -4.57 -2.03 -50.76
C THR A 42 -4.97 -0.76 -50.03
N THR A 43 -4.16 0.15 -49.87
CA THR A 43 -3.44 1.27 -50.53
C THR A 43 -3.83 2.64 -49.99
N ALA A 44 -2.79 3.44 -49.82
CA ALA A 44 -2.70 4.82 -49.35
C ALA A 44 -3.40 5.89 -50.21
N ALA A 45 -3.57 7.08 -49.61
CA ALA A 45 -3.34 8.43 -50.24
C ALA A 45 -3.44 9.47 -49.11
N GLU A 46 -2.35 10.11 -48.81
CA GLU A 46 -1.84 11.44 -49.14
C GLU A 46 -2.80 12.63 -48.96
N GLY A 47 -2.43 13.59 -48.10
CA GLY A 47 -2.06 14.94 -48.51
C GLY A 47 -2.91 16.07 -47.95
N GLY A 48 -2.29 17.06 -47.32
CA GLY A 48 -2.84 18.41 -47.30
C GLY A 48 -2.44 19.27 -46.12
N ASP A 49 -1.35 19.95 -46.30
CA ASP A 49 -0.80 21.13 -45.58
C ASP A 49 -1.81 22.30 -45.62
N GLU A 50 -1.90 23.12 -44.56
CA GLU A 50 -1.90 24.60 -44.69
C GLU A 50 -1.83 25.30 -43.31
N THR A 51 -0.80 26.12 -43.22
CA THR A 51 -0.49 27.20 -42.28
C THR A 51 -1.53 28.34 -42.29
N THR A 52 -1.69 29.05 -41.16
CA THR A 52 -1.58 30.53 -41.02
C THR A 52 -1.84 31.02 -39.58
N THR A 53 -0.86 31.64 -39.03
CA THR A 53 -0.62 33.04 -38.61
C THR A 53 -1.25 33.58 -37.33
N ALA A 54 -0.34 34.15 -36.57
CA ALA A 54 -0.37 34.82 -35.26
C ALA A 54 -1.32 36.03 -35.16
N ALA A 55 -1.72 36.34 -33.91
CA ALA A 55 -1.90 37.72 -33.43
C ALA A 55 -1.48 37.82 -31.96
N GLU A 56 -0.62 38.79 -31.73
CA GLU A 56 -0.03 39.21 -30.44
C GLU A 56 -1.04 39.87 -29.50
N GLY A 57 -0.77 39.78 -28.19
CA GLY A 57 -1.16 40.83 -27.27
C GLY A 57 -1.38 40.42 -25.81
N GLY A 58 -0.42 40.78 -24.92
CA GLY A 58 -0.71 41.16 -23.56
C GLY A 58 -0.09 40.30 -22.47
N GLU A 59 1.04 40.79 -21.98
CA GLU A 59 1.79 40.30 -20.82
C GLU A 59 0.95 40.40 -19.53
N ASP A 60 0.91 39.31 -18.76
CA ASP A 60 0.92 39.37 -17.32
C ASP A 60 1.68 38.16 -16.79
N GLU A 61 2.91 38.43 -16.34
CA GLU A 61 3.79 37.44 -15.73
C GLU A 61 3.28 37.04 -14.35
N THR A 62 2.67 35.89 -14.28
CA THR A 62 2.71 35.05 -13.08
C THR A 62 3.50 33.81 -13.47
N THR A 63 4.70 33.71 -12.95
CA THR A 63 5.58 32.56 -13.09
C THR A 63 4.93 31.36 -12.42
N ALA A 64 4.15 30.60 -13.18
CA ALA A 64 3.92 29.20 -12.92
C ALA A 64 5.23 28.48 -13.25
N ALA A 65 5.78 27.73 -12.32
CA ALA A 65 6.88 26.82 -12.61
C ALA A 65 6.44 25.92 -13.77
N GLU A 66 7.22 25.96 -14.86
CA GLU A 66 7.05 25.05 -15.97
C GLU A 66 7.13 23.63 -15.41
N ALA A 67 6.06 22.86 -15.54
CA ALA A 67 6.14 21.42 -15.44
C ALA A 67 7.19 20.98 -16.46
N GLY A 68 8.32 20.50 -15.97
CA GLY A 68 9.44 20.11 -16.82
C GLY A 68 8.96 19.08 -17.83
N ALA A 69 9.39 19.24 -19.08
CA ALA A 69 9.25 18.20 -20.08
C ALA A 69 9.74 16.89 -19.48
N PRO A 70 9.10 15.73 -19.78
CA PRO A 70 9.56 14.45 -19.29
C PRO A 70 11.04 14.31 -19.62
N ALA A 71 11.85 14.10 -18.57
CA ALA A 71 13.30 13.99 -18.73
C ALA A 71 13.58 12.82 -19.68
N THR A 72 14.20 13.13 -20.81
CA THR A 72 14.71 12.11 -21.72
C THR A 72 16.01 11.58 -21.12
N TRP A 73 15.90 10.48 -20.37
CA TRP A 73 17.05 9.81 -19.78
C TRP A 73 17.76 9.00 -20.86
N GLU A 74 18.60 9.66 -21.62
CA GLU A 74 19.48 9.03 -22.61
C GLU A 74 20.83 8.74 -21.95
N ASN A 75 21.38 7.55 -22.21
CA ASN A 75 22.72 7.13 -21.78
C ASN A 75 22.89 6.77 -20.30
N LEU A 76 21.89 6.15 -19.68
CA LEU A 76 22.05 5.56 -18.35
C LEU A 76 23.11 4.44 -18.33
N SER A 77 23.71 4.21 -17.17
CA SER A 77 24.84 3.27 -17.04
C SER A 77 24.44 1.81 -17.22
N TRP A 78 23.19 1.44 -16.93
CA TRP A 78 22.69 0.08 -17.15
C TRP A 78 22.77 -0.36 -18.62
N GLU A 79 22.72 0.56 -19.59
CA GLU A 79 22.84 0.27 -21.02
C GLU A 79 24.28 -0.13 -21.44
N LYS A 80 25.28 0.21 -20.62
CA LYS A 80 26.70 0.00 -20.93
C LYS A 80 27.12 -1.47 -20.85
N ASP A 81 26.41 -2.28 -20.03
CA ASP A 81 26.63 -3.71 -19.90
C ASP A 81 25.30 -4.48 -19.76
N THR A 82 24.88 -5.12 -20.83
CA THR A 82 23.69 -5.97 -20.88
C THR A 82 24.03 -7.47 -21.01
N SER A 83 25.26 -7.85 -20.64
CA SER A 83 25.66 -9.26 -20.60
C SER A 83 24.80 -10.06 -19.61
N PRO A 84 24.50 -11.33 -19.92
CA PRO A 84 23.67 -12.14 -19.04
C PRO A 84 24.26 -12.28 -17.63
N VAL A 85 23.43 -11.99 -16.63
CA VAL A 85 23.73 -12.20 -15.20
C VAL A 85 22.47 -12.65 -14.48
N THR A 86 22.64 -13.51 -13.48
CA THR A 86 21.53 -13.95 -12.62
C THR A 86 21.84 -13.59 -11.18
N PHE A 87 20.89 -12.94 -10.51
CA PHE A 87 20.97 -12.64 -9.09
C PHE A 87 19.97 -13.50 -8.32
N SER A 88 20.38 -14.01 -7.17
CA SER A 88 19.45 -14.53 -6.18
C SER A 88 18.68 -13.37 -5.56
N CYS A 89 17.35 -13.53 -5.43
CA CYS A 89 16.46 -12.46 -4.96
C CYS A 89 15.52 -13.02 -3.89
N TYR A 90 15.54 -12.44 -2.69
CA TYR A 90 14.61 -12.77 -1.61
C TYR A 90 13.57 -11.67 -1.45
N ILE A 91 12.28 -12.05 -1.54
CA ILE A 91 11.14 -11.16 -1.36
C ILE A 91 10.43 -11.57 -0.07
N ASP A 92 10.51 -10.74 0.98
CA ASP A 92 9.98 -11.02 2.34
C ASP A 92 8.45 -10.83 2.44
N TYR A 93 7.72 -11.20 1.38
CA TYR A 93 6.27 -11.03 1.30
C TYR A 93 5.61 -12.29 0.75
N ASP A 94 4.92 -13.06 1.60
CA ASP A 94 4.20 -14.28 1.23
C ASP A 94 3.03 -14.03 0.27
N TRP A 95 2.43 -12.85 0.37
CA TRP A 95 1.32 -12.40 -0.48
C TRP A 95 1.74 -11.90 -1.87
N TYR A 96 3.05 -11.77 -2.15
CA TYR A 96 3.53 -11.33 -3.46
C TYR A 96 3.10 -12.29 -4.55
N ALA A 97 2.51 -11.75 -5.63
CA ALA A 97 1.76 -12.55 -6.60
C ALA A 97 2.62 -13.49 -7.45
N VAL A 98 3.90 -13.14 -7.67
CA VAL A 98 4.80 -13.85 -8.59
C VAL A 98 6.02 -14.35 -7.83
N ASP A 99 6.40 -15.60 -8.10
CA ASP A 99 7.53 -16.28 -7.49
C ASP A 99 8.50 -16.90 -8.51
N THR A 100 8.24 -16.71 -9.80
CA THR A 100 9.05 -17.28 -10.88
C THR A 100 9.39 -16.24 -11.93
N TRP A 101 10.68 -15.92 -12.07
CA TRP A 101 11.17 -15.03 -13.11
C TRP A 101 11.18 -15.71 -14.49
N GLY A 102 10.90 -14.94 -15.55
CA GLY A 102 11.00 -15.40 -16.92
C GLY A 102 9.78 -16.18 -17.44
N GLU A 103 8.70 -16.25 -16.67
CA GLU A 103 7.42 -16.82 -17.14
C GLU A 103 6.49 -15.75 -17.73
N ASP A 104 6.45 -14.58 -17.13
CA ASP A 104 5.65 -13.45 -17.59
C ASP A 104 6.34 -12.61 -18.69
N GLU A 105 5.57 -11.79 -19.41
CA GLU A 105 6.07 -10.97 -20.52
C GLU A 105 7.00 -9.85 -20.02
N VAL A 106 6.74 -9.29 -18.85
CA VAL A 106 7.51 -8.17 -18.27
C VAL A 106 8.90 -8.63 -17.85
N SER A 107 9.03 -9.72 -17.09
CA SER A 107 10.33 -10.26 -16.69
C SER A 107 11.19 -10.70 -17.89
N LYS A 108 10.56 -11.25 -18.93
CA LYS A 108 11.26 -11.55 -20.20
C LYS A 108 11.80 -10.30 -20.87
N GLU A 109 11.00 -9.23 -20.89
CA GLU A 109 11.41 -7.96 -21.49
C GLU A 109 12.51 -7.28 -20.68
N ILE A 110 12.42 -7.29 -19.34
CA ILE A 110 13.50 -6.80 -18.48
C ILE A 110 14.81 -7.55 -18.78
N THR A 111 14.77 -8.90 -18.83
CA THR A 111 15.96 -9.70 -19.17
C THR A 111 16.48 -9.37 -20.57
N ARG A 112 15.59 -9.19 -21.55
CA ARG A 112 15.98 -8.81 -22.92
C ARG A 112 16.70 -7.47 -22.98
N LEU A 113 16.24 -6.50 -22.22
CA LEU A 113 16.82 -5.15 -22.19
C LEU A 113 18.13 -5.12 -21.40
N THR A 114 18.13 -5.67 -20.21
CA THR A 114 19.22 -5.50 -19.23
C THR A 114 20.20 -6.67 -19.18
N GLY A 115 19.84 -7.84 -19.69
CA GLY A 115 20.59 -9.09 -19.47
C GLY A 115 20.40 -9.68 -18.08
N VAL A 116 19.64 -9.05 -17.17
CA VAL A 116 19.44 -9.50 -15.79
C VAL A 116 18.31 -10.51 -15.71
N SER A 117 18.54 -11.60 -14.97
CA SER A 117 17.54 -12.57 -14.53
C SER A 117 17.58 -12.71 -13.02
N LEU A 118 16.48 -13.13 -12.40
CA LEU A 118 16.39 -13.32 -10.96
C LEU A 118 16.05 -14.78 -10.61
N GLU A 119 16.72 -15.33 -9.60
CA GLU A 119 16.29 -16.55 -8.90
C GLU A 119 15.52 -16.13 -7.66
N VAL A 120 14.18 -16.10 -7.77
CA VAL A 120 13.29 -15.55 -6.75
C VAL A 120 12.97 -16.58 -5.68
N THR A 121 13.10 -16.18 -4.42
CA THR A 121 12.61 -16.90 -3.24
C THR A 121 11.68 -15.98 -2.45
N LYS A 122 10.45 -16.44 -2.17
CA LYS A 122 9.51 -15.68 -1.30
C LYS A 122 9.63 -16.13 0.15
N GLY A 123 9.58 -15.16 1.05
CA GLY A 123 9.45 -15.40 2.48
C GLY A 123 8.07 -15.96 2.82
N SER A 124 8.03 -17.05 3.57
CA SER A 124 6.79 -17.63 4.12
C SER A 124 6.55 -17.22 5.58
N ASP A 125 7.58 -16.73 6.24
CA ASP A 125 7.59 -16.27 7.63
C ASP A 125 8.73 -15.26 7.78
N ARG A 126 8.42 -14.08 8.33
CA ARG A 126 9.40 -13.01 8.58
C ARG A 126 10.58 -13.42 9.47
N ALA A 127 10.42 -14.46 10.30
CA ALA A 127 11.50 -15.05 11.09
C ALA A 127 12.57 -15.73 10.22
N VAL A 128 12.24 -16.17 9.01
CA VAL A 128 13.19 -16.81 8.08
C VAL A 128 14.27 -15.83 7.65
N LEU A 129 13.90 -14.62 7.26
CA LEU A 129 14.86 -13.57 6.88
C LEU A 129 15.82 -13.22 8.03
N SER A 130 15.32 -13.16 9.27
CA SER A 130 16.16 -12.94 10.44
C SER A 130 17.17 -14.07 10.66
N THR A 131 16.83 -15.31 10.27
CA THR A 131 17.72 -16.46 10.32
C THR A 131 18.81 -16.36 9.26
N HIS A 132 18.44 -16.01 8.01
CA HIS A 132 19.41 -15.79 6.93
C HIS A 132 20.39 -14.67 7.26
N LEU A 133 19.89 -13.58 7.84
CA LEU A 133 20.72 -12.46 8.30
C LEU A 133 21.73 -12.90 9.37
N ALA A 134 21.26 -13.67 10.38
CA ALA A 134 22.12 -14.15 11.45
C ALA A 134 23.17 -15.20 10.98
N ALA A 135 22.84 -15.95 9.93
CA ALA A 135 23.73 -16.91 9.30
C ALA A 135 24.71 -16.28 8.30
N GLN A 136 24.50 -15.02 7.92
CA GLN A 136 25.19 -14.32 6.81
C GLN A 136 24.97 -15.03 5.45
N GLU A 137 23.77 -15.60 5.25
CA GLU A 137 23.35 -16.32 4.06
C GLU A 137 22.23 -15.55 3.31
N LEU A 138 22.39 -14.23 3.16
CA LEU A 138 21.46 -13.41 2.40
C LEU A 138 21.60 -13.66 0.91
N SER A 139 20.48 -13.57 0.18
CA SER A 139 20.46 -13.46 -1.27
C SER A 139 21.17 -12.20 -1.74
N ASP A 140 21.59 -12.15 -3.02
CA ASP A 140 22.24 -10.97 -3.62
C ASP A 140 21.38 -9.71 -3.45
N ILE A 141 20.07 -9.85 -3.69
CA ILE A 141 19.07 -8.77 -3.57
C ILE A 141 18.00 -9.20 -2.55
N VAL A 142 17.64 -8.31 -1.62
CA VAL A 142 16.63 -8.54 -0.59
C VAL A 142 15.61 -7.42 -0.57
N PHE A 143 14.32 -7.77 -0.70
CA PHE A 143 13.19 -6.83 -0.52
C PHE A 143 12.50 -7.12 0.81
N THR A 144 12.42 -6.12 1.70
CA THR A 144 11.80 -6.27 3.02
C THR A 144 11.39 -4.92 3.62
N ASP A 145 10.35 -4.92 4.46
CA ASP A 145 10.02 -3.86 5.41
C ASP A 145 10.29 -4.28 6.87
N ASN A 146 10.89 -5.46 7.05
CA ASN A 146 11.12 -6.07 8.36
C ASN A 146 12.49 -5.68 8.91
N LEU A 147 12.49 -4.75 9.88
CA LEU A 147 13.68 -4.28 10.56
C LEU A 147 14.80 -3.80 9.59
N PRO A 148 14.51 -2.87 8.66
CA PRO A 148 15.46 -2.47 7.63
C PRO A 148 16.80 -1.97 8.22
N GLN A 149 16.79 -1.38 9.40
CA GLN A 149 18.01 -0.89 10.07
C GLN A 149 19.07 -1.98 10.30
N ARG A 150 18.69 -3.26 10.33
CA ARG A 150 19.63 -4.38 10.46
C ARG A 150 20.41 -4.65 9.17
N PHE A 151 19.99 -4.09 8.06
CA PHE A 151 20.63 -4.17 6.75
C PHE A 151 21.47 -2.92 6.45
N GLU A 152 21.32 -1.87 7.23
CA GLU A 152 22.08 -0.61 7.13
C GLU A 152 23.45 -0.75 7.83
N ASP A 153 24.17 -1.81 7.51
CA ASP A 153 25.46 -2.20 8.07
C ASP A 153 26.40 -2.62 6.92
N PRO A 154 27.58 -1.99 6.79
CA PRO A 154 28.51 -2.29 5.68
C PRO A 154 29.07 -3.72 5.72
N ASP A 155 28.97 -4.43 6.86
CA ASP A 155 29.32 -5.84 6.97
C ASP A 155 28.20 -6.75 6.44
N VAL A 156 26.99 -6.20 6.20
CA VAL A 156 25.80 -6.93 5.77
C VAL A 156 25.41 -6.57 4.34
N CYS A 157 25.33 -5.28 4.02
CA CYS A 157 24.90 -4.77 2.72
C CYS A 157 25.83 -3.70 2.19
N TYR A 158 25.92 -3.60 0.89
CA TYR A 158 26.66 -2.55 0.20
C TYR A 158 25.99 -1.19 0.39
N ARG A 159 26.80 -0.15 0.53
CA ARG A 159 26.38 1.24 0.49
C ARG A 159 26.07 1.63 -0.94
N TRP A 160 24.81 1.96 -1.20
CA TRP A 160 24.37 2.31 -2.54
C TRP A 160 25.01 3.60 -3.06
N ASP A 161 25.20 4.61 -2.21
CA ASP A 161 25.85 5.86 -2.59
C ASP A 161 27.28 5.64 -3.08
N GLU A 162 28.04 4.69 -2.50
CA GLU A 162 29.36 4.31 -2.98
C GLU A 162 29.28 3.56 -4.32
N LEU A 163 28.37 2.58 -4.45
CA LEU A 163 28.16 1.83 -5.69
C LEU A 163 27.68 2.72 -6.84
N ILE A 164 26.76 3.64 -6.57
CA ILE A 164 26.24 4.61 -7.55
C ILE A 164 27.40 5.47 -8.04
N GLN A 165 28.20 6.02 -7.14
CA GLN A 165 29.34 6.87 -7.51
C GLN A 165 30.36 6.13 -8.38
N GLU A 166 30.57 4.85 -8.16
CA GLU A 166 31.57 4.04 -8.88
C GLU A 166 31.05 3.52 -10.21
N HIS A 167 29.78 3.08 -10.30
CA HIS A 167 29.28 2.28 -11.41
C HIS A 167 28.21 2.98 -12.27
N CYS A 168 27.39 3.85 -11.67
CA CYS A 168 26.24 4.48 -12.34
C CYS A 168 25.94 5.88 -11.79
N PRO A 169 26.87 6.84 -11.89
CA PRO A 169 26.70 8.16 -11.29
C PRO A 169 25.46 8.92 -11.81
N GLU A 170 24.96 8.58 -12.99
CA GLU A 170 23.74 9.11 -13.58
C GLU A 170 22.47 8.70 -12.81
N PHE A 171 22.57 7.67 -11.96
CA PHE A 171 21.46 7.26 -11.08
C PHE A 171 21.01 8.40 -10.14
N TRP A 172 21.93 9.29 -9.73
CA TRP A 172 21.56 10.43 -8.89
C TRP A 172 20.59 11.40 -9.57
N ASP A 173 20.57 11.46 -10.89
CA ASP A 173 19.63 12.28 -11.64
C ASP A 173 18.19 11.72 -11.58
N LEU A 174 18.03 10.44 -11.19
CA LEU A 174 16.74 9.78 -11.00
C LEU A 174 16.20 9.89 -9.57
N VAL A 175 17.01 10.36 -8.63
CA VAL A 175 16.69 10.38 -7.19
C VAL A 175 16.34 11.79 -6.76
N ASP A 176 15.12 11.96 -6.23
CA ASP A 176 14.74 13.21 -5.59
C ASP A 176 15.66 13.49 -4.39
N PRO A 177 16.13 14.74 -4.21
CA PRO A 177 17.00 15.07 -3.09
C PRO A 177 16.38 14.77 -1.71
N LEU A 178 15.07 14.91 -1.53
CA LEU A 178 14.38 14.52 -0.30
C LEU A 178 14.40 13.00 -0.11
N GLU A 179 14.24 12.23 -1.18
CA GLU A 179 14.33 10.76 -1.12
C GLU A 179 15.71 10.32 -0.63
N LYS A 180 16.78 10.98 -1.12
CA LYS A 180 18.14 10.73 -0.63
C LYS A 180 18.27 10.98 0.86
N ILE A 181 17.77 12.12 1.36
CA ILE A 181 17.81 12.46 2.79
C ILE A 181 16.99 11.45 3.61
N ASN A 182 15.81 11.07 3.12
CA ASN A 182 14.91 10.12 3.78
C ASN A 182 15.50 8.72 3.95
N ASN A 183 16.36 8.30 3.01
CA ASN A 183 16.99 6.98 3.02
C ASN A 183 18.42 6.97 3.55
N GLN A 184 18.90 8.09 4.08
CA GLN A 184 20.22 8.16 4.70
C GLN A 184 20.20 7.49 6.07
N ALA A 185 21.02 6.45 6.24
CA ALA A 185 21.20 5.72 7.49
C ALA A 185 21.94 6.55 8.55
N ALA A 186 22.05 6.01 9.77
CA ALA A 186 22.68 6.68 10.89
C ALA A 186 24.18 6.98 10.68
N ASP A 187 24.88 6.18 9.86
CA ASP A 187 26.27 6.40 9.48
C ASP A 187 26.47 7.45 8.37
N GLY A 188 25.37 8.01 7.87
CA GLY A 188 25.36 9.03 6.83
C GLY A 188 25.36 8.50 5.39
N HIS A 189 25.38 7.17 5.21
CA HIS A 189 25.33 6.52 3.90
C HIS A 189 23.91 6.11 3.50
N VAL A 190 23.71 5.78 2.24
CA VAL A 190 22.47 5.24 1.68
C VAL A 190 22.68 3.76 1.35
N TYR A 191 21.81 2.88 1.86
CA TYR A 191 21.84 1.45 1.61
C TYR A 191 20.68 0.95 0.75
N THR A 192 19.68 1.81 0.54
CA THR A 192 18.44 1.49 -0.16
C THR A 192 17.77 2.77 -0.66
N PHE A 193 16.93 2.64 -1.69
CA PHE A 193 15.79 3.54 -1.90
C PHE A 193 14.53 2.73 -1.72
N LYS A 194 13.58 3.27 -0.94
CA LYS A 194 12.32 2.59 -0.69
C LYS A 194 11.42 2.69 -1.90
N THR A 195 10.68 1.61 -2.16
CA THR A 195 9.61 1.62 -3.16
C THR A 195 8.45 2.50 -2.68
N HIS A 196 7.61 2.97 -3.59
CA HIS A 196 6.46 3.83 -3.30
C HIS A 196 6.81 5.20 -2.69
N TYR A 197 7.99 5.72 -3.00
CA TYR A 197 8.31 7.10 -2.71
C TYR A 197 7.46 8.03 -3.61
N LYS A 198 6.95 9.11 -3.03
CA LYS A 198 6.19 10.16 -3.73
C LYS A 198 6.91 11.49 -3.58
N ASP A 199 7.23 12.12 -4.69
CA ASP A 199 7.79 13.46 -4.72
C ASP A 199 6.70 14.55 -4.82
N GLU A 200 7.10 15.81 -4.85
CA GLU A 200 6.17 16.92 -5.00
C GLU A 200 5.48 16.93 -6.36
N ALA A 201 6.14 16.45 -7.42
CA ALA A 201 5.56 16.37 -8.74
C ALA A 201 4.43 15.32 -8.78
N ASP A 202 4.60 14.18 -8.12
CA ASP A 202 3.58 13.14 -7.98
C ASP A 202 2.32 13.67 -7.30
N TYR A 203 2.47 14.51 -6.26
CA TYR A 203 1.33 15.13 -5.58
C TYR A 203 0.63 16.18 -6.45
N ASN A 204 1.36 16.88 -7.31
CA ASN A 204 0.83 17.94 -8.16
C ASN A 204 0.31 17.43 -9.50
N ASP A 205 0.70 16.24 -9.94
CA ASP A 205 0.21 15.65 -11.18
C ASP A 205 -1.28 15.30 -11.05
N GLU A 206 -2.12 15.94 -11.84
CA GLU A 206 -3.57 15.69 -11.86
C GLU A 206 -3.93 14.28 -12.34
N ASN A 207 -3.06 13.62 -13.09
CA ASN A 207 -3.23 12.27 -13.61
C ASN A 207 -2.72 11.20 -12.64
N ALA A 208 -1.92 11.58 -11.65
CA ALA A 208 -1.35 10.67 -10.67
C ALA A 208 -2.14 10.74 -9.35
N VAL A 209 -2.89 9.71 -9.05
CA VAL A 209 -3.68 9.57 -7.81
C VAL A 209 -3.25 8.29 -7.10
N GLY A 210 -2.08 8.33 -6.50
CA GLY A 210 -1.47 7.16 -5.84
C GLY A 210 -2.18 6.72 -4.55
N ASN A 211 -1.60 5.72 -3.90
CA ASN A 211 -2.07 5.18 -2.62
C ASN A 211 -1.61 6.07 -1.46
N PHE A 212 -2.47 6.96 -0.98
CA PHE A 212 -2.18 7.80 0.18
C PHE A 212 -2.62 7.14 1.49
N THR A 213 -3.76 6.47 1.48
CA THR A 213 -4.22 5.58 2.54
C THR A 213 -5.08 4.49 1.93
N ASN A 214 -4.86 3.26 2.35
CA ASN A 214 -5.55 2.11 1.76
C ASN A 214 -6.89 1.80 2.43
N ALA A 215 -7.10 2.26 3.67
CA ALA A 215 -8.29 1.91 4.43
C ALA A 215 -9.56 2.57 3.88
N THR A 216 -10.66 1.81 3.86
CA THR A 216 -12.02 2.30 3.59
C THR A 216 -13.07 1.40 4.26
N ILE A 217 -14.33 1.82 4.24
CA ILE A 217 -15.47 0.98 4.59
C ILE A 217 -16.25 0.68 3.31
N SER A 218 -16.40 -0.60 3.01
CA SER A 218 -17.32 -1.09 1.98
C SER A 218 -18.67 -1.39 2.60
N TYR A 219 -19.78 -1.05 1.93
CA TYR A 219 -21.13 -1.32 2.43
C TYR A 219 -22.08 -1.82 1.33
N ARG A 220 -23.12 -2.50 1.72
CA ARG A 220 -24.17 -3.06 0.87
C ARG A 220 -25.19 -1.99 0.47
N ALA A 221 -25.00 -1.38 -0.70
CA ALA A 221 -25.88 -0.35 -1.24
C ALA A 221 -27.30 -0.87 -1.50
N ASP A 222 -27.44 -2.10 -1.98
CA ASP A 222 -28.75 -2.75 -2.20
C ASP A 222 -29.57 -2.89 -0.92
N ILE A 223 -28.91 -3.13 0.23
CA ILE A 223 -29.57 -3.18 1.53
C ILE A 223 -29.95 -1.77 1.99
N ALA A 224 -29.05 -0.80 1.78
CA ALA A 224 -29.35 0.60 2.10
C ALA A 224 -30.58 1.09 1.33
N ASP A 225 -30.65 0.85 0.03
CA ASP A 225 -31.77 1.20 -0.83
C ASP A 225 -33.07 0.52 -0.38
N LYS A 226 -33.03 -0.80 -0.12
CA LYS A 226 -34.18 -1.56 0.33
C LYS A 226 -34.76 -1.06 1.66
N LEU A 227 -33.90 -0.53 2.54
CA LEU A 227 -34.29 0.01 3.82
C LEU A 227 -34.55 1.52 3.82
N GLY A 228 -34.38 2.19 2.67
CA GLY A 228 -34.53 3.64 2.54
C GLY A 228 -33.46 4.44 3.29
N ILE A 229 -32.27 3.87 3.47
CA ILE A 229 -31.11 4.53 4.07
C ILE A 229 -30.48 5.45 3.01
N ALA A 230 -30.30 6.72 3.35
CA ALA A 230 -29.66 7.68 2.46
C ALA A 230 -28.15 7.37 2.30
N THR A 231 -27.70 7.34 1.05
CA THR A 231 -26.28 7.19 0.67
C THR A 231 -25.91 8.19 -0.41
N PRO A 232 -24.61 8.56 -0.58
CA PRO A 232 -23.48 8.18 0.27
C PRO A 232 -23.60 8.80 1.67
N PHE A 233 -22.98 8.14 2.67
CA PHE A 233 -22.88 8.68 4.03
C PHE A 233 -22.09 9.98 4.04
N LYS A 234 -22.54 10.96 4.82
CA LYS A 234 -21.90 12.28 4.95
C LYS A 234 -21.22 12.49 6.30
N SER A 235 -21.52 11.62 7.25
CA SER A 235 -20.97 11.68 8.60
C SER A 235 -20.89 10.31 9.26
N VAL A 236 -20.10 10.21 10.31
CA VAL A 236 -20.05 9.02 11.17
C VAL A 236 -21.41 8.79 11.82
N GLU A 237 -22.14 9.85 12.11
CA GLU A 237 -23.51 9.81 12.65
C GLU A 237 -24.50 9.20 11.65
N ASP A 238 -24.39 9.51 10.34
CA ASP A 238 -25.21 8.87 9.29
C ASP A 238 -24.91 7.38 9.21
N LEU A 239 -23.61 7.01 9.24
CA LEU A 239 -23.18 5.61 9.23
C LEU A 239 -23.70 4.88 10.47
N GLU A 240 -23.62 5.48 11.65
CA GLU A 240 -24.16 4.91 12.87
C GLU A 240 -25.68 4.71 12.78
N ALA A 241 -26.43 5.70 12.31
CA ALA A 241 -27.88 5.59 12.12
C ALA A 241 -28.25 4.46 11.13
N ALA A 242 -27.46 4.31 10.06
CA ALA A 242 -27.60 3.20 9.12
C ALA A 242 -27.37 1.85 9.81
N PHE A 243 -26.32 1.72 10.61
CA PHE A 243 -26.05 0.50 11.36
C PHE A 243 -27.19 0.08 12.29
N TYR A 244 -27.77 1.02 13.02
CA TYR A 244 -28.92 0.70 13.88
C TYR A 244 -30.17 0.34 13.07
N THR A 245 -30.43 0.99 11.94
CA THR A 245 -31.53 0.65 11.03
C THR A 245 -31.37 -0.77 10.49
N VAL A 246 -30.18 -1.11 10.03
CA VAL A 246 -29.87 -2.46 9.51
C VAL A 246 -29.99 -3.49 10.62
N LYS A 247 -29.49 -3.22 11.82
CA LYS A 247 -29.60 -4.11 12.97
C LYS A 247 -31.06 -4.44 13.30
N GLU A 248 -31.92 -3.42 13.34
CA GLU A 248 -33.36 -3.62 13.61
C GLU A 248 -34.03 -4.49 12.54
N LYS A 249 -33.60 -4.39 11.27
CA LYS A 249 -34.17 -5.09 10.11
C LYS A 249 -33.30 -6.25 9.62
N ALA A 250 -32.30 -6.68 10.38
CA ALA A 250 -31.29 -7.63 9.95
C ALA A 250 -31.89 -8.93 9.37
N ALA A 251 -32.92 -9.49 10.03
CA ALA A 251 -33.59 -10.69 9.55
C ALA A 251 -34.33 -10.49 8.21
N ASP A 252 -34.90 -9.29 7.99
CA ASP A 252 -35.67 -8.96 6.77
C ASP A 252 -34.76 -8.83 5.54
N VAL A 253 -33.47 -8.48 5.76
CA VAL A 253 -32.48 -8.27 4.70
C VAL A 253 -31.36 -9.31 4.68
N GLY A 254 -31.45 -10.34 5.55
CA GLY A 254 -30.50 -11.45 5.57
C GLY A 254 -29.11 -11.10 6.12
N VAL A 255 -28.97 -10.01 6.89
CA VAL A 255 -27.75 -9.60 7.55
C VAL A 255 -27.58 -10.36 8.87
N GLN A 256 -26.40 -10.89 9.12
CA GLN A 256 -26.01 -11.53 10.39
C GLN A 256 -25.02 -10.67 11.16
N ILE A 257 -24.19 -9.90 10.45
CA ILE A 257 -23.18 -9.00 11.00
C ILE A 257 -23.42 -7.62 10.41
N VAL A 258 -23.70 -6.64 11.25
CA VAL A 258 -23.93 -5.26 10.78
C VAL A 258 -22.64 -4.66 10.30
N PHE A 259 -21.59 -4.67 11.11
CA PHE A 259 -20.28 -4.19 10.75
C PHE A 259 -19.22 -5.25 11.04
N ASN A 260 -18.65 -5.82 9.96
CA ASN A 260 -17.53 -6.74 10.01
C ASN A 260 -16.24 -5.91 9.91
N MET A 261 -15.70 -5.53 11.05
CA MET A 261 -14.52 -4.69 11.13
C MET A 261 -13.26 -5.57 11.12
N HIS A 262 -12.30 -5.24 10.25
CA HIS A 262 -11.04 -5.97 10.19
C HIS A 262 -10.11 -5.52 11.33
N PRO A 263 -9.45 -6.43 12.05
CA PRO A 263 -8.60 -6.05 13.20
C PRO A 263 -7.44 -5.11 12.86
N SER A 264 -6.90 -5.23 11.64
CA SER A 264 -5.72 -4.46 11.19
C SER A 264 -6.03 -3.42 10.10
N TRP A 265 -7.28 -3.31 9.64
CA TRP A 265 -7.68 -2.38 8.56
C TRP A 265 -8.97 -1.64 8.96
N SER A 266 -8.90 -0.96 10.09
CA SER A 266 -10.03 -0.22 10.66
C SER A 266 -9.79 1.27 10.73
N GLU A 267 -8.64 1.73 10.23
CA GLU A 267 -8.12 3.08 10.41
C GLU A 267 -9.06 4.15 9.84
N ILE A 268 -9.78 3.86 8.77
CA ILE A 268 -10.64 4.86 8.11
C ILE A 268 -11.64 5.52 9.08
N LEU A 269 -12.17 4.77 10.04
CA LEU A 269 -13.06 5.35 11.04
C LEU A 269 -12.30 6.25 12.02
N SER A 270 -11.08 5.88 12.41
CA SER A 270 -10.23 6.72 13.23
C SER A 270 -9.77 7.98 12.49
N TYR A 271 -9.52 7.89 11.17
CA TYR A 271 -9.27 9.06 10.32
C TYR A 271 -10.49 9.99 10.29
N ALA A 272 -11.68 9.45 10.05
CA ALA A 272 -12.93 10.23 10.03
C ALA A 272 -13.19 10.95 11.36
N MET A 273 -12.71 10.42 12.48
CA MET A 273 -12.80 11.03 13.81
C MET A 273 -11.60 11.93 14.15
N GLY A 274 -10.64 12.11 13.24
CA GLY A 274 -9.48 12.96 13.41
C GLY A 274 -8.44 12.42 14.40
N CYS A 275 -8.43 11.09 14.65
CA CYS A 275 -7.43 10.48 15.54
C CYS A 275 -6.04 10.52 14.89
N PRO A 276 -5.00 10.95 15.60
CA PRO A 276 -3.65 11.01 15.06
C PRO A 276 -3.11 9.61 14.73
N GLN A 277 -2.56 9.45 13.53
CA GLN A 277 -2.07 8.16 13.05
C GLN A 277 -0.57 7.98 13.30
N ASN A 278 0.23 9.03 13.11
CA ASN A 278 1.65 8.99 13.42
C ASN A 278 1.86 8.83 14.93
N ASN A 279 2.81 7.99 15.31
CA ASN A 279 3.13 7.77 16.73
C ASN A 279 3.66 9.03 17.42
N ALA A 280 4.28 9.93 16.64
CA ALA A 280 4.80 11.22 17.06
C ALA A 280 3.82 12.32 16.63
N GLN A 281 3.44 13.19 17.57
CA GLN A 281 2.63 14.39 17.33
C GLN A 281 3.36 15.59 17.89
N TRP A 282 3.53 16.64 17.08
CA TRP A 282 4.13 17.88 17.57
C TRP A 282 3.13 18.68 18.40
N ASP A 283 3.53 19.01 19.60
CA ASP A 283 2.76 19.88 20.49
C ASP A 283 3.36 21.28 20.51
N GLU A 284 2.63 22.25 19.98
CA GLU A 284 3.08 23.63 19.82
C GLU A 284 3.24 24.37 21.16
N GLU A 285 2.49 23.98 22.19
CA GLU A 285 2.55 24.63 23.51
C GLU A 285 3.81 24.21 24.24
N SER A 286 4.09 22.91 24.31
CA SER A 286 5.27 22.38 25.00
C SER A 286 6.53 22.33 24.12
N LYS A 287 6.40 22.64 22.80
CA LYS A 287 7.49 22.52 21.82
C LYS A 287 8.17 21.15 21.88
N SER A 288 7.38 20.11 21.94
CA SER A 288 7.86 18.74 22.08
C SER A 288 6.96 17.73 21.36
N ILE A 289 7.51 16.55 21.06
CA ILE A 289 6.72 15.43 20.58
C ILE A 289 5.91 14.84 21.73
N LYS A 290 4.65 14.53 21.44
CA LYS A 290 3.77 13.71 22.27
C LYS A 290 3.45 12.40 21.56
N LEU A 291 3.34 11.32 22.31
CA LEU A 291 2.83 10.05 21.79
C LEU A 291 1.34 10.19 21.43
N ARG A 292 0.94 9.66 20.27
CA ARG A 292 -0.45 9.69 19.79
C ARG A 292 -1.46 9.14 20.80
N PHE A 293 -1.01 8.28 21.69
CA PHE A 293 -1.84 7.65 22.71
C PHE A 293 -2.33 8.63 23.79
N ARG A 294 -1.84 9.87 23.80
CA ARG A 294 -2.33 10.95 24.70
C ARG A 294 -3.54 11.66 24.17
N ASP A 295 -3.80 11.59 22.87
CA ASP A 295 -4.89 12.36 22.24
C ASP A 295 -6.26 11.78 22.64
N GLU A 296 -7.11 12.63 23.23
CA GLU A 296 -8.45 12.26 23.70
C GLU A 296 -9.41 11.83 22.57
N LYS A 297 -9.09 12.12 21.29
CA LYS A 297 -9.85 11.62 20.16
C LYS A 297 -9.87 10.09 20.12
N TRP A 298 -8.80 9.44 20.58
CA TRP A 298 -8.77 7.99 20.76
C TRP A 298 -9.75 7.50 21.83
N LEU A 299 -9.91 8.24 22.92
CA LEU A 299 -10.92 7.90 23.91
C LEU A 299 -12.33 7.95 23.32
N GLU A 300 -12.67 8.99 22.56
CA GLU A 300 -13.94 9.12 21.87
C GLU A 300 -14.16 8.00 20.85
N TYR A 301 -13.12 7.65 20.09
CA TYR A 301 -13.14 6.52 19.16
C TYR A 301 -13.46 5.19 19.89
N TYR A 302 -12.79 4.90 21.00
CA TYR A 302 -13.05 3.66 21.75
C TYR A 302 -14.38 3.66 22.48
N LYS A 303 -14.92 4.80 22.88
CA LYS A 303 -16.30 4.92 23.36
C LYS A 303 -17.31 4.54 22.28
N LEU A 304 -17.09 5.01 21.04
CA LEU A 304 -17.94 4.64 19.90
C LEU A 304 -17.87 3.14 19.61
N LEU A 305 -16.67 2.57 19.52
CA LEU A 305 -16.50 1.13 19.28
C LEU A 305 -17.09 0.28 20.42
N ASN A 306 -16.91 0.70 21.68
CA ASN A 306 -17.54 0.03 22.84
C ASN A 306 -19.06 0.06 22.75
N LYS A 307 -19.65 1.20 22.40
CA LYS A 307 -21.09 1.31 22.18
C LYS A 307 -21.56 0.33 21.11
N TRP A 308 -20.88 0.31 19.96
CA TRP A 308 -21.20 -0.60 18.86
C TRP A 308 -21.00 -2.08 19.24
N TYR A 309 -19.97 -2.39 20.03
CA TYR A 309 -19.73 -3.74 20.52
C TYR A 309 -20.84 -4.20 21.49
N ARG A 310 -21.17 -3.40 22.50
CA ARG A 310 -22.25 -3.70 23.47
C ARG A 310 -23.61 -3.82 22.80
N ASP A 311 -23.85 -3.01 21.79
CA ASP A 311 -25.11 -3.04 21.03
C ASP A 311 -25.13 -4.12 19.94
N GLY A 312 -24.07 -4.89 19.76
CA GLY A 312 -24.00 -5.95 18.74
C GLY A 312 -24.03 -5.42 17.29
N ILE A 313 -23.50 -4.23 17.06
CA ILE A 313 -23.16 -3.71 15.72
C ILE A 313 -21.86 -4.36 15.25
N LEU A 314 -20.82 -4.33 16.09
CA LEU A 314 -19.61 -5.11 15.87
C LEU A 314 -19.86 -6.58 16.21
N ALA A 315 -19.22 -7.48 15.47
CA ALA A 315 -19.26 -8.90 15.79
C ALA A 315 -18.69 -9.16 17.20
N SER A 316 -19.31 -10.04 17.98
CA SER A 316 -18.88 -10.34 19.35
C SER A 316 -17.47 -10.95 19.44
N ASP A 317 -16.98 -11.53 18.35
CA ASP A 317 -15.66 -12.13 18.19
C ASP A 317 -14.66 -11.22 17.44
N TYR A 318 -15.00 -9.95 17.26
CA TYR A 318 -14.20 -8.97 16.50
C TYR A 318 -12.70 -9.03 16.85
N LEU A 319 -12.35 -9.04 18.14
CA LEU A 319 -10.95 -9.05 18.61
C LEU A 319 -10.19 -10.34 18.31
N GLY A 320 -10.88 -11.41 17.95
CA GLY A 320 -10.30 -12.73 17.69
C GLY A 320 -10.63 -13.28 16.31
N VAL A 321 -11.25 -12.47 15.44
CA VAL A 321 -11.60 -12.91 14.09
C VAL A 321 -10.32 -13.14 13.28
N ARG A 322 -10.22 -14.30 12.65
CA ARG A 322 -9.11 -14.60 11.75
C ARG A 322 -9.35 -13.96 10.39
N PRO A 323 -8.29 -13.61 9.64
CA PRO A 323 -8.45 -13.05 8.30
C PRO A 323 -9.36 -13.86 7.38
N GLU A 324 -9.23 -15.20 7.37
CA GLU A 324 -10.04 -16.08 6.53
C GLU A 324 -11.52 -16.02 6.91
N ASP A 325 -11.85 -15.94 8.19
CA ASP A 325 -13.22 -15.81 8.68
C ASP A 325 -13.80 -14.44 8.32
N PHE A 326 -12.99 -13.37 8.42
CA PHE A 326 -13.39 -12.03 8.00
C PHE A 326 -13.79 -12.02 6.52
N PHE A 327 -12.93 -12.53 5.62
CA PHE A 327 -13.21 -12.55 4.18
C PHE A 327 -14.41 -13.43 3.87
N SER A 328 -14.48 -14.65 4.41
CA SER A 328 -15.57 -15.59 4.18
C SER A 328 -16.95 -15.02 4.54
N ARG A 329 -17.06 -14.24 5.63
CA ARG A 329 -18.30 -13.57 6.04
C ARG A 329 -18.79 -12.58 4.99
N ASN A 330 -17.88 -11.75 4.46
CA ASN A 330 -18.23 -10.74 3.46
C ASN A 330 -18.56 -11.39 2.11
N GLU A 331 -17.79 -12.37 1.67
CA GLU A 331 -18.02 -13.14 0.44
C GLU A 331 -19.32 -13.94 0.47
N SER A 332 -19.73 -14.38 1.65
CA SER A 332 -21.05 -15.01 1.87
C SER A 332 -22.20 -14.01 1.95
N ASN A 333 -21.91 -12.71 1.82
CA ASN A 333 -22.88 -11.61 1.87
C ASN A 333 -23.74 -11.58 3.15
N VAL A 334 -23.19 -12.01 4.29
CA VAL A 334 -23.87 -11.97 5.60
C VAL A 334 -23.59 -10.69 6.37
N SER A 335 -22.66 -9.86 5.89
CA SER A 335 -22.32 -8.55 6.48
C SER A 335 -23.02 -7.42 5.72
N PHE A 336 -23.37 -6.34 6.42
CA PHE A 336 -23.83 -5.10 5.79
C PHE A 336 -22.67 -4.20 5.41
N ALA A 337 -21.69 -4.04 6.30
CA ALA A 337 -20.49 -3.25 6.04
C ALA A 337 -19.24 -3.99 6.50
N ALA A 338 -18.10 -3.65 5.89
CA ALA A 338 -16.80 -4.22 6.19
C ALA A 338 -15.71 -3.14 6.05
N SER A 339 -14.80 -3.03 7.02
CA SER A 339 -13.59 -2.21 6.87
C SER A 339 -12.47 -3.05 6.27
N TYR A 340 -11.85 -2.56 5.20
CA TYR A 340 -10.67 -3.17 4.58
C TYR A 340 -10.01 -2.16 3.63
N ASN A 341 -9.17 -2.65 2.71
CA ASN A 341 -8.56 -1.80 1.71
C ASN A 341 -9.56 -1.32 0.65
N TRP A 342 -9.17 -0.29 -0.08
CA TRP A 342 -9.98 0.36 -1.11
C TRP A 342 -10.48 -0.56 -2.23
N GLY A 343 -9.70 -1.57 -2.63
CA GLY A 343 -10.07 -2.51 -3.70
C GLY A 343 -11.09 -3.58 -3.28
N TYR A 344 -11.50 -3.60 -2.01
CA TYR A 344 -12.28 -4.72 -1.49
C TYR A 344 -13.72 -4.76 -2.02
N ALA A 345 -14.38 -3.61 -2.12
CA ALA A 345 -15.72 -3.53 -2.72
C ALA A 345 -15.72 -4.06 -4.16
N LYS A 346 -14.73 -3.65 -4.96
CA LYS A 346 -14.51 -4.15 -6.33
C LYS A 346 -14.35 -5.67 -6.35
N SER A 347 -13.53 -6.23 -5.46
CA SER A 347 -13.33 -7.69 -5.36
C SER A 347 -14.62 -8.42 -5.00
N LEU A 348 -15.40 -7.89 -4.06
CA LEU A 348 -16.70 -8.46 -3.66
C LEU A 348 -17.72 -8.38 -4.80
N ASN A 349 -17.78 -7.26 -5.51
CA ASN A 349 -18.63 -7.09 -6.69
C ASN A 349 -18.26 -8.09 -7.79
N GLN A 350 -16.96 -8.28 -8.08
CA GLN A 350 -16.51 -9.26 -9.06
C GLN A 350 -16.91 -10.68 -8.68
N LYS A 351 -16.72 -11.09 -7.43
CA LYS A 351 -17.16 -12.41 -6.92
C LYS A 351 -18.67 -12.62 -7.05
N LEU A 352 -19.48 -11.58 -6.82
CA LEU A 352 -20.93 -11.65 -7.03
C LEU A 352 -21.28 -11.93 -8.49
N ARG A 353 -20.59 -11.30 -9.41
CA ARG A 353 -20.78 -11.51 -10.85
C ARG A 353 -20.36 -12.91 -11.28
N ASP A 354 -19.17 -13.35 -10.88
CA ASP A 354 -18.60 -14.65 -11.24
C ASP A 354 -19.43 -15.82 -10.72
N ASN A 355 -19.98 -15.69 -9.52
CA ASN A 355 -20.85 -16.71 -8.91
C ASN A 355 -22.27 -16.74 -9.49
N GLY A 356 -22.55 -15.93 -10.51
CA GLY A 356 -23.87 -15.87 -11.14
C GLY A 356 -24.93 -15.56 -10.10
N ALA A 357 -24.79 -14.45 -9.36
CA ALA A 357 -25.66 -14.07 -8.24
C ALA A 357 -27.15 -13.96 -8.60
N GLY A 358 -27.49 -14.39 -9.80
CA GLY A 358 -28.84 -14.46 -10.35
C GLY A 358 -29.79 -15.19 -9.41
N GLY A 359 -30.81 -14.48 -8.97
CA GLY A 359 -31.87 -14.99 -8.12
C GLY A 359 -31.74 -14.67 -6.61
N LYS A 360 -30.57 -14.20 -6.16
CA LYS A 360 -30.41 -13.76 -4.75
C LYS A 360 -30.54 -12.23 -4.60
N TYR A 361 -30.29 -11.50 -5.68
CA TYR A 361 -30.43 -10.04 -5.74
C TYR A 361 -31.43 -9.69 -6.86
N ASP A 362 -32.33 -8.76 -6.57
CA ASP A 362 -33.42 -8.38 -7.48
C ASP A 362 -32.90 -7.63 -8.72
N ASP A 363 -31.78 -6.92 -8.58
CA ASP A 363 -31.15 -6.15 -9.65
C ASP A 363 -29.62 -6.21 -9.55
N LEU A 364 -28.97 -6.69 -10.60
CA LEU A 364 -27.52 -6.68 -10.78
C LEU A 364 -27.08 -5.71 -11.87
N SER A 365 -27.90 -4.72 -12.22
CA SER A 365 -27.53 -3.68 -13.17
C SER A 365 -26.50 -2.71 -12.62
N GLN A 366 -26.36 -2.65 -11.27
CA GLN A 366 -25.43 -1.79 -10.57
C GLN A 366 -24.60 -2.59 -9.54
N PRO A 367 -23.37 -2.13 -9.20
CA PRO A 367 -22.58 -2.71 -8.13
C PRO A 367 -23.34 -2.76 -6.80
N VAL A 368 -23.16 -3.85 -6.07
CA VAL A 368 -23.87 -4.13 -4.82
C VAL A 368 -23.08 -3.59 -3.62
N TRP A 369 -21.76 -3.68 -3.68
CA TRP A 369 -20.87 -3.12 -2.66
C TRP A 369 -20.33 -1.77 -3.13
N HIS A 370 -20.55 -0.75 -2.31
CA HIS A 370 -20.03 0.60 -2.51
C HIS A 370 -18.97 0.92 -1.45
N ILE A 371 -18.06 1.84 -1.74
CA ILE A 371 -17.13 2.37 -0.75
C ILE A 371 -17.68 3.64 -0.11
N MET A 372 -17.33 3.84 1.15
CA MET A 372 -17.55 5.10 1.86
C MET A 372 -16.43 6.08 1.48
N GLN A 373 -16.78 7.29 1.09
CA GLN A 373 -15.80 8.35 0.83
C GLN A 373 -15.15 8.80 2.16
N SER A 374 -13.88 9.21 2.10
CA SER A 374 -13.08 9.49 3.30
C SER A 374 -13.32 10.86 3.92
N ASP A 375 -14.03 11.76 3.23
CA ASP A 375 -14.31 13.15 3.68
C ASP A 375 -15.54 13.27 4.57
N ILE A 376 -16.03 12.17 5.12
CA ILE A 376 -17.17 12.22 6.05
C ILE A 376 -16.81 12.98 7.33
N THR A 377 -17.80 13.65 7.90
CA THR A 377 -17.62 14.42 9.13
C THR A 377 -17.85 13.58 10.39
N TYR A 378 -17.20 13.96 11.48
CA TYR A 378 -17.58 13.55 12.83
C TYR A 378 -17.80 14.82 13.67
N LYS A 379 -18.98 14.91 14.29
CA LYS A 379 -19.41 16.12 15.02
C LYS A 379 -19.25 17.42 14.20
N GLY A 380 -19.44 17.31 12.87
CA GLY A 380 -19.39 18.43 11.93
C GLY A 380 -17.99 18.84 11.45
N VAL A 381 -16.95 18.08 11.78
CA VAL A 381 -15.57 18.29 11.34
C VAL A 381 -15.14 17.16 10.42
N VAL A 382 -14.48 17.47 9.32
CA VAL A 382 -13.83 16.48 8.46
C VAL A 382 -12.56 16.02 9.16
N GLY A 383 -12.61 14.85 9.78
CA GLY A 383 -11.48 14.32 10.57
C GLY A 383 -10.22 14.11 9.76
N LEU A 384 -10.37 13.77 8.48
CA LEU A 384 -9.28 13.63 7.54
C LEU A 384 -8.42 14.89 7.40
N ASP A 385 -9.02 16.09 7.60
CA ASP A 385 -8.30 17.37 7.56
C ASP A 385 -7.44 17.62 8.81
N GLU A 386 -7.64 16.87 9.87
CA GLU A 386 -6.97 17.03 11.15
C GLU A 386 -5.88 15.99 11.42
N VAL A 387 -5.76 14.97 10.55
CA VAL A 387 -4.75 13.92 10.71
C VAL A 387 -3.51 14.23 9.87
N SER A 388 -2.35 13.97 10.47
CA SER A 388 -1.06 13.93 9.77
C SER A 388 -0.91 12.60 9.05
N TYR A 389 -0.60 12.65 7.77
CA TYR A 389 -0.26 11.47 6.97
C TYR A 389 1.23 11.32 6.81
N ASP A 390 1.65 10.09 6.61
CA ASP A 390 3.01 9.80 6.22
C ASP A 390 3.27 10.38 4.82
N TYR A 391 4.28 11.23 4.71
CA TYR A 391 4.65 11.90 3.47
C TYR A 391 5.35 10.93 2.53
N GLY A 392 4.64 10.08 1.82
CA GLY A 392 5.14 9.26 0.70
C GLY A 392 6.60 8.80 0.76
N THR A 393 7.13 8.51 1.98
CA THR A 393 8.56 8.18 2.17
C THR A 393 8.93 6.77 1.71
N GLY A 394 7.93 6.04 1.19
CA GLY A 394 8.09 4.65 0.79
C GLY A 394 8.01 3.67 1.96
N TRP A 395 7.81 2.38 1.67
CA TRP A 395 7.61 1.38 2.72
C TRP A 395 8.51 0.14 2.59
N SER A 396 8.75 -0.40 1.40
CA SER A 396 9.60 -1.56 1.18
C SER A 396 11.01 -1.13 0.80
N SER A 397 12.00 -1.68 1.48
CA SER A 397 13.41 -1.45 1.20
C SER A 397 13.97 -2.54 0.30
N CYS A 398 14.89 -2.16 -0.59
CA CYS A 398 15.67 -3.07 -1.41
C CYS A 398 17.15 -2.96 -1.00
N PHE A 399 17.79 -4.07 -0.68
CA PHE A 399 19.19 -4.11 -0.28
C PHE A 399 20.02 -5.00 -1.24
N ILE A 400 21.27 -4.62 -1.48
CA ILE A 400 22.27 -5.46 -2.16
C ILE A 400 23.21 -5.99 -1.07
N SER A 401 23.14 -7.29 -0.81
CA SER A 401 23.93 -7.90 0.26
C SER A 401 25.42 -8.00 -0.10
N THR A 402 26.29 -8.07 0.89
CA THR A 402 27.72 -8.27 0.69
C THR A 402 28.06 -9.66 0.11
N ASN A 403 27.11 -10.58 0.02
CA ASN A 403 27.24 -11.86 -0.68
C ASN A 403 27.16 -11.70 -2.22
N CYS A 404 26.65 -10.58 -2.72
CA CYS A 404 26.55 -10.33 -4.16
C CYS A 404 27.94 -10.22 -4.79
N GLU A 405 28.27 -11.15 -5.69
CA GLU A 405 29.57 -11.17 -6.37
C GLU A 405 29.73 -10.06 -7.43
N ASN A 406 28.60 -9.48 -7.89
CA ASN A 406 28.60 -8.43 -8.90
C ASN A 406 27.73 -7.22 -8.51
N PRO A 407 28.08 -6.52 -7.42
CA PRO A 407 27.26 -5.41 -6.90
C PRO A 407 27.17 -4.22 -7.86
N GLY A 408 28.17 -4.01 -8.72
CA GLY A 408 28.13 -2.98 -9.77
C GLY A 408 27.04 -3.23 -10.80
N ARG A 409 26.83 -4.50 -11.20
CA ARG A 409 25.70 -4.85 -12.10
C ARG A 409 24.37 -4.79 -11.37
N ALA A 410 24.34 -5.16 -10.08
CA ALA A 410 23.12 -5.07 -9.29
C ALA A 410 22.63 -3.63 -9.09
N ILE A 411 23.54 -2.68 -8.82
CA ILE A 411 23.14 -1.27 -8.68
C ILE A 411 22.73 -0.64 -10.03
N CYS A 412 23.39 -1.02 -11.14
CA CYS A 412 22.95 -0.59 -12.48
C CYS A 412 21.57 -1.18 -12.84
N TYR A 413 21.24 -2.37 -12.35
CA TYR A 413 19.88 -2.92 -12.48
C TYR A 413 18.85 -2.10 -11.68
N MET A 414 19.20 -1.61 -10.50
CA MET A 414 18.33 -0.70 -9.74
C MET A 414 18.17 0.66 -10.45
N GLU A 415 19.22 1.16 -11.11
CA GLU A 415 19.13 2.35 -11.97
C GLU A 415 18.12 2.13 -13.10
N PHE A 416 18.15 0.98 -13.79
CA PHE A 416 17.14 0.64 -14.80
C PHE A 416 15.73 0.67 -14.23
N LEU A 417 15.49 -0.01 -13.10
CA LEU A 417 14.16 -0.10 -12.51
C LEU A 417 13.61 1.26 -12.07
N LYS A 418 14.47 2.16 -11.62
CA LYS A 418 14.09 3.52 -11.23
C LYS A 418 14.01 4.48 -12.43
N SER A 419 14.51 4.10 -13.59
CA SER A 419 14.39 4.89 -14.82
C SER A 419 12.94 4.98 -15.29
N PRO A 420 12.54 6.01 -16.04
CA PRO A 420 11.21 6.10 -16.63
C PRO A 420 10.81 4.87 -17.43
N GLN A 421 11.76 4.25 -18.15
CA GLN A 421 11.52 3.05 -18.93
C GLN A 421 11.25 1.83 -18.04
N GLY A 422 12.06 1.62 -17.01
CA GLY A 422 11.91 0.49 -16.07
C GLY A 422 10.65 0.62 -15.26
N ASP A 423 10.36 1.81 -14.78
CA ASP A 423 9.16 2.10 -14.00
C ASP A 423 7.88 1.92 -14.84
N GLN A 424 7.83 2.48 -16.05
CA GLN A 424 6.70 2.25 -16.96
C GLN A 424 6.51 0.76 -17.27
N LEU A 425 7.61 0.04 -17.53
CA LEU A 425 7.55 -1.39 -17.84
C LEU A 425 7.01 -2.20 -16.64
N THR A 426 7.45 -1.90 -15.43
CA THR A 426 7.01 -2.62 -14.22
C THR A 426 5.59 -2.26 -13.79
N GLN A 427 5.12 -1.05 -14.10
CA GLN A 427 3.78 -0.58 -13.72
C GLN A 427 2.72 -0.87 -14.79
N TRP A 428 3.05 -0.75 -16.06
CA TRP A 428 2.11 -0.84 -17.18
C TRP A 428 2.39 -1.96 -18.17
N GLY A 429 3.58 -2.54 -18.12
CA GLY A 429 3.99 -3.56 -19.07
C GLY A 429 4.62 -2.97 -20.33
N ILE A 430 4.44 -3.63 -21.47
CA ILE A 430 5.10 -3.33 -22.73
C ILE A 430 4.17 -2.47 -23.60
N GLU A 431 4.62 -1.27 -23.98
CA GLU A 431 3.91 -0.40 -24.92
C GLU A 431 3.70 -1.09 -26.27
N GLY A 432 2.51 -0.92 -26.84
CA GLY A 432 2.08 -1.59 -28.07
C GLY A 432 1.66 -3.06 -27.90
N VAL A 433 1.83 -3.63 -26.68
CA VAL A 433 1.39 -4.99 -26.32
C VAL A 433 0.30 -4.94 -25.24
N HIS A 434 0.53 -4.23 -24.16
CA HIS A 434 -0.38 -4.15 -23.02
C HIS A 434 -1.12 -2.83 -22.98
N PHE A 435 -0.48 -1.74 -23.38
CA PHE A 435 -1.04 -0.40 -23.42
C PHE A 435 -0.49 0.38 -24.62
N ASP A 436 -1.17 1.46 -24.97
CA ASP A 436 -0.70 2.50 -25.89
C ASP A 436 -0.71 3.85 -25.15
N LEU A 437 0.15 4.79 -25.54
CA LEU A 437 0.08 6.16 -25.04
C LEU A 437 -0.95 6.96 -25.84
N VAL A 438 -1.97 7.48 -25.18
CA VAL A 438 -2.99 8.36 -25.75
C VAL A 438 -2.91 9.70 -25.03
N ASP A 439 -2.59 10.75 -25.76
CA ASP A 439 -2.33 12.09 -25.20
C ASP A 439 -1.29 12.08 -24.04
N GLY A 440 -0.28 11.21 -24.17
CA GLY A 440 0.78 11.03 -23.17
C GLY A 440 0.43 10.17 -21.96
N LEU A 441 -0.80 9.67 -21.86
CA LEU A 441 -1.25 8.79 -20.79
C LEU A 441 -1.32 7.34 -21.27
N PRO A 442 -0.91 6.37 -20.46
CA PRO A 442 -1.05 4.97 -20.78
C PRO A 442 -2.52 4.53 -20.74
N VAL A 443 -2.97 3.92 -21.82
CA VAL A 443 -4.33 3.41 -22.01
C VAL A 443 -4.25 1.94 -22.38
N ASN A 444 -4.94 1.07 -21.63
CA ASN A 444 -4.95 -0.36 -21.91
C ASN A 444 -5.46 -0.66 -23.30
N ARG A 445 -4.78 -1.54 -24.01
CA ARG A 445 -5.23 -2.02 -25.31
C ARG A 445 -6.45 -2.93 -25.19
N GLU A 446 -7.37 -2.82 -26.13
CA GLU A 446 -8.58 -3.66 -26.16
C GLU A 446 -8.26 -5.16 -26.27
N ASP A 447 -7.26 -5.51 -27.10
CA ASP A 447 -6.83 -6.90 -27.29
C ASP A 447 -6.16 -7.48 -26.02
N PHE A 448 -5.44 -6.67 -25.26
CA PHE A 448 -4.93 -7.06 -23.95
C PHE A 448 -6.07 -7.27 -22.94
N MET A 449 -7.02 -6.34 -22.89
CA MET A 449 -8.17 -6.44 -21.97
C MET A 449 -9.12 -7.59 -22.30
N ALA A 450 -9.12 -8.06 -23.55
CA ALA A 450 -9.87 -9.25 -23.99
C ALA A 450 -9.22 -10.58 -23.58
N ARG A 451 -7.96 -10.58 -23.12
CA ARG A 451 -7.29 -11.80 -22.63
C ARG A 451 -7.99 -12.32 -21.37
N PRO A 452 -7.92 -13.64 -21.08
CA PRO A 452 -8.37 -14.19 -19.81
C PRO A 452 -7.78 -13.47 -18.61
N ALA A 453 -8.53 -13.35 -17.51
CA ALA A 453 -8.09 -12.62 -16.32
C ALA A 453 -6.79 -13.20 -15.72
N GLU A 454 -6.63 -14.52 -15.78
CA GLU A 454 -5.41 -15.21 -15.34
C GLU A 454 -4.18 -14.87 -16.16
N GLU A 455 -4.33 -14.64 -17.48
CA GLU A 455 -3.23 -14.18 -18.35
C GLU A 455 -2.88 -12.72 -18.09
N ARG A 456 -3.88 -11.89 -17.79
CA ARG A 456 -3.67 -10.48 -17.45
C ARG A 456 -3.07 -10.28 -16.06
N ALA A 457 -3.27 -11.22 -15.15
CA ALA A 457 -2.77 -11.13 -13.79
C ALA A 457 -1.24 -11.10 -13.71
N SER A 458 -0.54 -11.69 -14.68
CA SER A 458 0.92 -11.64 -14.79
C SER A 458 1.45 -10.33 -15.37
N THR A 459 0.56 -9.53 -15.99
CA THR A 459 0.89 -8.18 -16.50
C THR A 459 -0.24 -7.25 -16.07
N TYR A 460 -0.25 -6.89 -14.81
CA TYR A 460 -1.34 -6.11 -14.24
C TYR A 460 -1.14 -4.63 -14.52
N THR A 461 -2.17 -4.01 -15.06
CA THR A 461 -2.22 -2.56 -15.21
C THR A 461 -2.43 -1.90 -13.86
N GLY A 462 -1.45 -1.15 -13.45
CA GLY A 462 -1.44 -0.47 -12.20
C GLY A 462 -0.38 -0.93 -11.23
N ARG A 463 0.03 -2.17 -11.33
CA ARG A 463 1.19 -2.73 -10.66
C ARG A 463 1.57 -4.02 -11.35
N GLY A 464 2.60 -3.98 -12.17
CA GLY A 464 3.15 -5.21 -12.72
C GLY A 464 3.66 -6.15 -11.62
N PRO A 465 3.89 -7.41 -11.94
CA PRO A 465 4.34 -8.39 -10.95
C PRO A 465 5.66 -8.02 -10.26
N TRP A 466 6.44 -7.12 -10.85
CA TRP A 466 7.79 -6.75 -10.38
C TRP A 466 7.88 -5.28 -9.90
N TYR A 467 6.77 -4.65 -9.59
CA TYR A 467 6.71 -3.24 -9.21
C TYR A 467 7.50 -2.90 -7.93
N PHE A 468 7.72 -3.86 -7.03
CA PHE A 468 8.55 -3.64 -5.84
C PHE A 468 10.01 -3.32 -6.13
N GLN A 469 10.45 -3.53 -7.35
CA GLN A 469 11.82 -3.29 -7.77
C GLN A 469 11.99 -1.93 -8.43
N GLY A 470 10.89 -1.25 -8.76
CA GLY A 470 10.86 0.05 -9.42
C GLY A 470 10.56 1.22 -8.49
N SER A 471 10.48 2.38 -9.09
CA SER A 471 9.93 3.58 -8.45
C SER A 471 8.40 3.60 -8.60
N ASP A 472 7.77 4.64 -8.07
CA ASP A 472 6.31 4.81 -8.09
C ASP A 472 5.82 5.85 -9.08
N ARG A 473 6.69 6.33 -9.97
CA ARG A 473 6.36 7.45 -10.88
C ARG A 473 5.06 7.22 -11.66
N TYR A 474 4.81 5.98 -12.11
CA TYR A 474 3.62 5.63 -12.88
C TYR A 474 2.51 4.94 -12.06
N GLU A 475 2.72 4.67 -10.78
CA GLU A 475 1.72 3.99 -9.94
C GLU A 475 0.40 4.76 -9.87
N GLY A 476 0.47 6.06 -9.73
CA GLY A 476 -0.70 6.91 -9.61
C GLY A 476 -1.56 7.00 -10.87
N ILE A 477 -0.96 6.86 -12.05
CA ILE A 477 -1.66 6.97 -13.33
C ILE A 477 -2.75 5.90 -13.49
N PRO A 478 -2.56 4.62 -13.10
CA PRO A 478 -3.63 3.62 -13.12
C PRO A 478 -4.86 3.98 -12.28
N ASN A 479 -4.69 4.83 -11.30
CA ASN A 479 -5.75 5.31 -10.41
C ASN A 479 -6.21 6.73 -10.77
N GLY A 480 -5.70 7.29 -11.86
CA GLY A 480 -6.11 8.58 -12.40
C GLY A 480 -7.31 8.49 -13.34
N PRO A 481 -7.63 9.57 -14.08
CA PRO A 481 -8.76 9.60 -15.00
C PRO A 481 -8.74 8.46 -16.02
N ALA A 482 -7.57 8.04 -16.47
CA ALA A 482 -7.41 6.95 -17.44
C ALA A 482 -7.92 5.61 -16.88
N SER A 483 -7.86 5.38 -15.58
CA SER A 483 -8.37 4.14 -14.97
C SER A 483 -9.87 3.96 -15.16
N VAL A 484 -10.62 5.04 -15.10
CA VAL A 484 -12.07 5.05 -15.33
C VAL A 484 -12.38 4.77 -16.80
N LEU A 485 -11.65 5.39 -17.71
CA LEU A 485 -11.81 5.23 -19.16
C LEU A 485 -11.45 3.83 -19.63
N ASN A 486 -10.51 3.19 -18.96
CA ASN A 486 -10.01 1.84 -19.29
C ASN A 486 -10.79 0.71 -18.64
N ALA A 487 -11.77 1.01 -17.81
CA ALA A 487 -12.52 -0.02 -17.13
C ALA A 487 -13.29 -0.91 -18.12
N ALA A 488 -13.29 -2.21 -17.86
CA ALA A 488 -13.74 -3.24 -18.80
C ALA A 488 -15.26 -3.16 -19.13
N ASP A 489 -16.06 -2.65 -18.21
CA ASP A 489 -17.51 -2.51 -18.35
C ASP A 489 -18.07 -1.46 -17.37
N GLU A 490 -19.40 -1.22 -17.41
CA GLU A 490 -20.04 -0.19 -16.57
C GLU A 490 -19.89 -0.44 -15.05
N TRP A 491 -19.77 -1.68 -14.59
CA TRP A 491 -19.49 -1.98 -13.20
C TRP A 491 -18.05 -1.59 -12.82
N ALA A 492 -17.11 -1.98 -13.66
CA ALA A 492 -15.71 -1.64 -13.46
C ALA A 492 -15.47 -0.14 -13.55
N LYS A 493 -16.19 0.57 -14.42
CA LYS A 493 -16.17 2.05 -14.46
C LYS A 493 -16.69 2.67 -13.18
N TYR A 494 -17.81 2.17 -12.66
CA TYR A 494 -18.36 2.65 -11.41
C TYR A 494 -17.40 2.44 -10.24
N ASP A 495 -16.86 1.22 -10.12
CA ASP A 495 -15.88 0.90 -9.05
C ASP A 495 -14.61 1.76 -9.19
N ALA A 496 -14.12 1.98 -10.41
CA ALA A 496 -12.97 2.83 -10.68
C ALA A 496 -13.25 4.31 -10.36
N GLU A 497 -14.43 4.81 -10.68
CA GLU A 497 -14.84 6.19 -10.37
C GLU A 497 -14.92 6.41 -8.86
N GLN A 498 -15.53 5.49 -8.12
CA GLN A 498 -15.61 5.58 -6.66
C GLN A 498 -14.22 5.60 -6.02
N ASP A 499 -13.34 4.72 -6.46
CA ASP A 499 -11.96 4.65 -6.00
C ASP A 499 -11.17 5.92 -6.35
N TYR A 500 -11.27 6.38 -7.57
CA TYR A 500 -10.61 7.60 -8.03
C TYR A 500 -11.02 8.83 -7.22
N GLN A 501 -12.31 9.02 -6.96
CA GLN A 501 -12.81 10.16 -6.17
C GLN A 501 -12.31 10.09 -4.72
N ASP A 502 -12.32 8.92 -4.09
CA ASP A 502 -11.80 8.77 -2.72
C ASP A 502 -10.30 9.05 -2.65
N ARG A 503 -9.54 8.63 -3.65
CA ARG A 503 -8.09 8.91 -3.72
C ARG A 503 -7.77 10.37 -3.92
N LEU A 504 -8.58 11.11 -4.69
CA LEU A 504 -8.42 12.57 -4.81
C LEU A 504 -8.62 13.27 -3.46
N ILE A 505 -9.64 12.85 -2.69
CA ILE A 505 -9.91 13.36 -1.34
C ILE A 505 -8.70 13.10 -0.44
N LYS A 506 -8.20 11.88 -0.43
CA LYS A 506 -7.03 11.48 0.36
C LYS A 506 -5.76 12.19 -0.06
N LYS A 507 -5.53 12.33 -1.38
CA LYS A 507 -4.41 13.10 -1.94
C LYS A 507 -4.41 14.53 -1.42
N ALA A 508 -5.55 15.21 -1.49
CA ALA A 508 -5.69 16.59 -1.03
C ALA A 508 -5.40 16.73 0.47
N ALA A 509 -5.82 15.76 1.28
CA ALA A 509 -5.55 15.74 2.71
C ALA A 509 -4.07 15.48 3.03
N CYS A 510 -3.46 14.49 2.37
CA CYS A 510 -2.04 14.14 2.58
C CYS A 510 -1.07 15.27 2.20
N TYR A 511 -1.43 16.07 1.20
CA TYR A 511 -0.57 17.18 0.74
C TYR A 511 -0.37 18.28 1.79
N LYS A 512 -1.24 18.40 2.78
CA LYS A 512 -1.20 19.48 3.79
C LYS A 512 -0.05 19.34 4.78
N ASP A 513 0.45 18.15 5.04
CA ASP A 513 1.48 17.90 6.05
C ASP A 513 2.72 17.19 5.45
N LYS A 514 3.62 18.00 4.90
CA LYS A 514 4.79 17.55 4.15
C LYS A 514 6.08 17.50 4.99
N ASN A 515 6.00 17.23 6.27
CA ASN A 515 7.20 17.22 7.11
C ASN A 515 7.69 15.78 7.42
N PRO A 516 8.53 15.17 6.56
CA PRO A 516 9.04 13.81 6.79
C PRO A 516 9.92 13.70 8.03
N ALA A 517 10.46 14.80 8.57
CA ALA A 517 11.19 14.77 9.83
C ALA A 517 10.33 14.21 10.98
N MET A 518 9.01 14.40 10.93
CA MET A 518 8.06 13.85 11.88
C MET A 518 7.92 12.33 11.74
N SER A 519 7.83 11.81 10.53
CA SER A 519 7.70 10.37 10.27
C SER A 519 8.92 9.58 10.78
N PHE A 520 10.10 10.21 10.78
CA PHE A 520 11.34 9.63 11.31
C PHE A 520 11.63 10.01 12.78
N ALA A 521 10.74 10.73 13.46
CA ALA A 521 10.84 11.04 14.88
C ALA A 521 10.41 9.84 15.75
N ARG A 522 11.18 8.75 15.71
CA ARG A 522 10.86 7.48 16.38
C ARG A 522 12.01 7.02 17.29
N VAL A 523 11.71 6.08 18.18
CA VAL A 523 12.71 5.38 19.00
C VAL A 523 13.27 4.23 18.16
N GLU A 524 14.58 4.11 18.09
CA GLU A 524 15.29 3.06 17.36
C GLU A 524 15.67 1.88 18.26
N SER A 525 16.02 0.75 17.66
CA SER A 525 16.25 -0.52 18.37
C SER A 525 17.41 -0.48 19.38
N ASP A 526 18.35 0.43 19.21
CA ASP A 526 19.55 0.64 20.05
C ASP A 526 19.38 1.77 21.09
N ASP A 527 18.23 2.46 21.09
CA ASP A 527 17.93 3.47 22.10
C ASP A 527 17.57 2.84 23.45
N ASP A 528 18.03 3.45 24.53
CA ASP A 528 17.70 3.04 25.91
C ASP A 528 16.17 3.09 26.16
N GLU A 529 15.45 3.98 25.46
CA GLU A 529 14.02 4.17 25.53
C GLU A 529 13.20 3.10 24.79
N MET A 530 13.82 2.27 23.93
CA MET A 530 13.09 1.25 23.15
C MET A 530 12.34 0.26 24.05
N ALA A 531 12.95 -0.18 25.15
CA ALA A 531 12.29 -1.09 26.09
C ALA A 531 11.06 -0.45 26.77
N MET A 532 11.09 0.87 27.01
CA MET A 532 9.95 1.63 27.54
C MET A 532 8.85 1.74 26.50
N TYR A 533 9.22 2.13 25.29
CA TYR A 533 8.29 2.26 24.16
C TYR A 533 7.58 0.94 23.84
N THR A 534 8.32 -0.18 23.81
CA THR A 534 7.74 -1.51 23.59
C THR A 534 6.70 -1.87 24.65
N LYS A 535 7.00 -1.62 25.93
CA LYS A 535 6.02 -1.86 27.01
C LYS A 535 4.75 -1.00 26.88
N ILE A 536 4.93 0.27 26.50
CA ILE A 536 3.81 1.20 26.30
C ILE A 536 2.93 0.73 25.15
N THR A 537 3.51 0.33 24.02
CA THR A 537 2.76 -0.16 22.85
C THR A 537 2.06 -1.50 23.10
N ASP A 538 2.73 -2.42 23.81
CA ASP A 538 2.12 -3.69 24.24
C ASP A 538 0.93 -3.46 25.18
N GLN A 539 1.06 -2.51 26.10
CA GLN A 539 -0.04 -2.17 27.02
C GLN A 539 -1.16 -1.43 26.29
N TRP A 540 -0.85 -0.59 25.30
CA TRP A 540 -1.86 0.03 24.45
C TRP A 540 -2.75 -1.03 23.80
N THR A 541 -2.16 -2.05 23.18
CA THR A 541 -2.90 -3.15 22.56
C THR A 541 -3.85 -3.86 23.54
N LYS A 542 -3.41 -4.08 24.78
CA LYS A 542 -4.25 -4.68 25.82
C LYS A 542 -5.36 -3.73 26.28
N SER A 543 -5.03 -2.46 26.44
CA SER A 543 -5.99 -1.43 26.88
C SER A 543 -7.05 -1.15 25.85
N THR A 544 -6.73 -1.18 24.54
CA THR A 544 -7.71 -1.03 23.46
C THR A 544 -8.73 -2.15 23.48
N ALA A 545 -8.28 -3.40 23.67
CA ALA A 545 -9.19 -4.55 23.81
C ALA A 545 -10.09 -4.39 25.05
N ALA A 546 -9.53 -3.95 26.18
CA ALA A 546 -10.31 -3.72 27.41
C ALA A 546 -11.34 -2.59 27.23
N MET A 547 -10.98 -1.50 26.55
CA MET A 547 -11.92 -0.40 26.25
C MET A 547 -13.07 -0.86 25.35
N ILE A 548 -12.76 -1.58 24.26
CA ILE A 548 -13.81 -2.06 23.32
C ILE A 548 -14.79 -3.01 24.01
N THR A 549 -14.32 -3.88 24.89
CA THR A 549 -15.15 -4.91 25.57
C THR A 549 -15.69 -4.49 26.93
N ALA A 550 -15.48 -3.26 27.34
CA ALA A 550 -15.96 -2.73 28.61
C ALA A 550 -17.50 -2.78 28.73
N ASP A 551 -18.01 -3.01 29.94
CA ASP A 551 -19.46 -3.12 30.21
C ASP A 551 -20.19 -1.77 30.16
N SER A 552 -19.47 -0.66 30.20
CA SER A 552 -20.04 0.70 30.20
C SER A 552 -19.02 1.75 29.71
N GLU A 553 -19.53 2.92 29.31
CA GLU A 553 -18.67 4.05 28.93
C GLU A 553 -17.75 4.49 30.07
N ALA A 554 -18.26 4.49 31.32
CA ALA A 554 -17.43 4.80 32.50
C ALA A 554 -16.28 3.80 32.69
N ALA A 555 -16.48 2.52 32.31
CA ALA A 555 -15.40 1.52 32.32
C ALA A 555 -14.40 1.75 31.20
N VAL A 556 -14.81 2.28 30.02
CA VAL A 556 -13.90 2.74 28.95
C VAL A 556 -13.00 3.85 29.46
N GLU A 557 -13.58 4.88 30.12
CA GLU A 557 -12.83 5.99 30.71
C GLU A 557 -11.85 5.51 31.79
N ALA A 558 -12.27 4.56 32.62
CA ALA A 558 -11.39 3.98 33.63
C ALA A 558 -10.18 3.26 32.99
N ALA A 559 -10.42 2.43 31.96
CA ALA A 559 -9.34 1.74 31.24
C ALA A 559 -8.40 2.71 30.50
N TRP A 560 -8.93 3.77 29.94
CA TRP A 560 -8.13 4.86 29.35
C TRP A 560 -7.24 5.53 30.39
N ASN A 561 -7.78 5.96 31.53
CA ASN A 561 -7.03 6.61 32.61
C ASN A 561 -5.96 5.69 33.22
N GLU A 562 -6.25 4.38 33.32
CA GLU A 562 -5.28 3.37 33.74
C GLU A 562 -4.11 3.29 32.76
N PHE A 563 -4.39 3.28 31.46
CA PHE A 563 -3.35 3.30 30.44
C PHE A 563 -2.52 4.58 30.48
N GLN A 564 -3.14 5.76 30.61
CA GLN A 564 -2.38 7.02 30.74
C GLN A 564 -1.43 6.97 31.94
N THR A 565 -1.91 6.48 33.09
CA THR A 565 -1.08 6.30 34.28
C THR A 565 0.05 5.29 34.06
N TYR A 566 -0.23 4.18 33.36
CA TYR A 566 0.79 3.19 33.01
C TYR A 566 1.89 3.79 32.14
N MET A 567 1.51 4.51 31.07
CA MET A 567 2.44 5.16 30.15
C MET A 567 3.38 6.13 30.88
N GLU A 568 2.85 6.95 31.81
CA GLU A 568 3.68 7.83 32.63
C GLU A 568 4.69 7.05 33.48
N ASN A 569 4.24 6.00 34.15
CA ASN A 569 5.07 5.18 35.03
C ASN A 569 6.14 4.38 34.28
N GLU A 570 5.89 3.97 33.04
CA GLU A 570 6.85 3.22 32.20
C GLU A 570 7.77 4.14 31.39
N GLY A 571 7.76 5.44 31.65
CA GLY A 571 8.74 6.38 31.08
C GLY A 571 8.27 7.07 29.79
N GLY A 572 6.97 7.25 29.59
CA GLY A 572 6.43 7.93 28.41
C GLY A 572 7.07 9.29 28.13
N ALA A 573 7.34 10.07 29.18
CA ALA A 573 8.03 11.35 29.05
C ALA A 573 9.48 11.22 28.53
N ALA A 574 10.19 10.14 28.87
CA ALA A 574 11.54 9.89 28.34
C ALA A 574 11.49 9.52 26.87
N VAL A 575 10.53 8.66 26.48
CA VAL A 575 10.28 8.31 25.07
C VAL A 575 9.97 9.56 24.24
N GLU A 576 9.07 10.42 24.72
CA GLU A 576 8.71 11.68 24.05
C GLU A 576 9.90 12.64 23.94
N ALA A 577 10.74 12.74 24.97
CA ALA A 577 11.95 13.55 24.92
C ALA A 577 12.95 13.02 23.89
N LYS A 578 13.12 11.71 23.77
CA LYS A 578 13.97 11.08 22.76
C LYS A 578 13.46 11.33 21.36
N MET A 579 12.15 11.14 21.13
CA MET A 579 11.50 11.42 19.85
C MET A 579 11.60 12.90 19.48
N THR A 580 11.46 13.81 20.44
CA THR A 580 11.67 15.27 20.24
C THR A 580 13.08 15.56 19.76
N SER A 581 14.09 14.97 20.42
CA SER A 581 15.50 15.15 20.00
C SER A 581 15.71 14.69 18.56
N ARG A 582 15.16 13.54 18.19
CA ARG A 582 15.25 13.00 16.82
C ARG A 582 14.53 13.88 15.80
N TYR A 583 13.34 14.37 16.12
CA TYR A 583 12.63 15.30 15.27
C TYR A 583 13.48 16.54 14.96
N VAL A 584 14.04 17.17 16.00
CA VAL A 584 14.91 18.35 15.85
C VAL A 584 16.17 18.03 15.04
N GLU A 585 16.76 16.87 15.24
CA GLU A 585 17.93 16.41 14.51
C GLU A 585 17.61 16.15 13.04
N ASN A 586 16.53 15.43 12.76
CA ASN A 586 16.06 15.20 11.40
C ASN A 586 15.74 16.52 10.69
N LEU A 587 15.00 17.42 11.35
CA LEU A 587 14.66 18.72 10.76
C LEU A 587 15.91 19.52 10.36
N LYS A 588 16.95 19.51 11.20
CA LYS A 588 18.24 20.16 10.86
C LYS A 588 18.91 19.56 9.63
N ARG A 589 18.78 18.24 9.41
CA ARG A 589 19.32 17.60 8.19
C ARG A 589 18.60 18.13 6.95
N TYR A 590 17.28 18.22 6.99
CA TYR A 590 16.51 18.80 5.88
C TYR A 590 16.81 20.29 5.67
N GLN A 591 16.92 21.05 6.77
CA GLN A 591 17.23 22.48 6.70
C GLN A 591 18.62 22.77 6.14
N ALA A 592 19.59 21.89 6.37
CA ALA A 592 20.93 22.01 5.81
C ALA A 592 20.93 21.91 4.28
N GLU A 593 19.95 21.20 3.69
CA GLU A 593 19.72 21.06 2.26
C GLU A 593 18.69 22.07 1.71
N GLY A 594 18.21 22.99 2.55
CA GLY A 594 17.29 24.07 2.15
C GLY A 594 15.81 23.77 2.27
N TYR A 595 15.41 22.60 2.82
CA TYR A 595 14.02 22.21 3.02
C TYR A 595 13.48 22.63 4.40
N PHE A 596 12.19 22.93 4.51
CA PHE A 596 11.49 23.23 5.77
C PHE A 596 12.17 24.32 6.63
N THR A 597 12.79 25.31 5.98
CA THR A 597 13.52 26.39 6.66
C THR A 597 12.63 27.36 7.41
N ASP A 598 11.34 27.33 7.19
CA ASP A 598 10.31 28.10 7.88
C ASP A 598 9.88 27.48 9.23
N ILE A 599 10.21 26.18 9.45
CA ILE A 599 9.91 25.51 10.72
C ILE A 599 11.00 25.84 11.74
N VAL A 600 10.62 26.54 12.80
CA VAL A 600 11.54 26.91 13.88
C VAL A 600 11.27 26.03 15.10
N VAL A 601 12.26 25.25 15.49
CA VAL A 601 12.26 24.49 16.74
C VAL A 601 13.41 25.05 17.61
N ASP A 602 13.06 25.67 18.71
CA ASP A 602 14.03 26.27 19.65
C ASP A 602 14.57 25.20 20.64
#